data_9ee7bccc177699e5d7fc16dfc7a158a3
#
_entry.id   9ee7bccc177699e5d7fc16dfc7a158a3
#
_cell.length_a   1.000
_cell.length_b   1.000
_cell.length_c   1.000
_cell.angle_alpha   90.00
_cell.angle_beta   90.00
_cell.angle_gamma   90.00
#
_symmetry.space_group_name_H-M   'P 1'
#
loop_
_entity.id
_entity.type
_entity.pdbx_description
1 polymer ?
#
loop_
_entity_poly.entity_id
_entity_poly.type
_entity_poly.pdbx_seq_one_letter_code
_entity_poly.pdbx_strand_id
1 'polypeptide(L)'
;MVIRGAVYRVDLGDPRGHEQGGRRYGVVLSPTNMPWSVATIVPTSTSAQRAIFRPVLEIAGQETVLLVDQLRVIDTDYVVGEPVDFLLRDDLDALERAVQSYLGII
;
A
#
# COMPACT_ATOMS: atom_id res chain seq x y z
N MET A 1 13.31 8.83 4.45
CA MET A 1 13.02 7.48 5.00
C MET A 1 11.51 7.31 5.09
N VAL A 2 10.99 6.23 4.52
CA VAL A 2 9.57 5.92 4.63
C VAL A 2 9.34 4.96 5.78
N ILE A 3 8.17 5.06 6.41
CA ILE A 3 7.86 4.36 7.67
C ILE A 3 6.93 3.18 7.36
N ARG A 4 7.31 1.97 7.80
CA ARG A 4 6.46 0.78 7.66
C ARG A 4 5.12 0.99 8.36
N GLY A 5 4.03 0.66 7.67
CA GLY A 5 2.68 0.84 8.18
C GLY A 5 2.11 2.23 7.99
N ALA A 6 2.92 3.19 7.52
CA ALA A 6 2.44 4.51 7.19
C ALA A 6 1.81 4.54 5.81
N VAL A 7 0.86 5.45 5.62
CA VAL A 7 0.18 5.67 4.34
C VAL A 7 0.69 6.99 3.77
N TYR A 8 1.16 6.95 2.54
CA TYR A 8 1.67 8.13 1.82
C TYR A 8 0.88 8.36 0.54
N ARG A 9 0.91 9.61 0.09
CA ARG A 9 0.58 9.89 -1.32
C ARG A 9 1.72 9.38 -2.17
N VAL A 10 1.39 8.62 -3.22
CA VAL A 10 2.38 8.10 -4.17
C VAL A 10 1.93 8.40 -5.58
N ASP A 11 2.90 8.65 -6.46
CA ASP A 11 2.64 8.85 -7.88
C ASP A 11 3.14 7.62 -8.63
N LEU A 12 2.21 6.81 -9.12
CA LEU A 12 2.53 5.55 -9.79
C LEU A 12 2.65 5.71 -11.31
N GLY A 13 2.50 6.94 -11.83
CA GLY A 13 2.58 7.19 -13.26
C GLY A 13 1.40 6.61 -14.04
N ASP A 14 1.59 6.43 -15.34
CA ASP A 14 0.56 5.91 -16.22
C ASP A 14 0.41 4.39 -16.03
N PRO A 15 -0.83 3.88 -15.86
CA PRO A 15 -1.03 2.44 -15.70
C PRO A 15 -0.80 1.70 -17.01
N ARG A 16 -0.35 0.43 -16.88
CA ARG A 16 -0.27 -0.51 -18.00
C ARG A 16 -1.25 -1.65 -17.75
N GLY A 17 -2.16 -1.87 -18.71
CA GLY A 17 -3.14 -2.91 -18.58
C GLY A 17 -3.99 -2.74 -17.33
N HIS A 18 -4.01 -3.75 -16.47
CA HIS A 18 -4.82 -3.75 -15.24
C HIS A 18 -4.07 -3.28 -14.00
N GLU A 19 -2.82 -2.82 -14.12
CA GLU A 19 -2.10 -2.30 -12.96
C GLU A 19 -2.62 -0.94 -12.54
N GLN A 20 -2.47 -0.64 -11.25
CA GLN A 20 -2.89 0.64 -10.70
C GLN A 20 -1.85 1.71 -11.05
N GLY A 21 -2.33 2.86 -11.52
CA GLY A 21 -1.49 4.00 -11.83
C GLY A 21 -2.03 5.28 -11.22
N GLY A 22 -1.42 6.41 -11.58
CA GLY A 22 -1.82 7.72 -11.14
C GLY A 22 -1.45 8.03 -9.70
N ARG A 23 -1.98 9.12 -9.19
CA ARG A 23 -1.76 9.56 -7.80
C ARG A 23 -2.79 8.91 -6.90
N ARG A 24 -2.31 8.26 -5.85
CA ARG A 24 -3.17 7.57 -4.87
C ARG A 24 -2.43 7.39 -3.57
N TYR A 25 -3.11 6.84 -2.58
CA TYR A 25 -2.45 6.45 -1.34
C TYR A 25 -1.82 5.08 -1.51
N GLY A 26 -0.68 4.87 -0.83
CA GLY A 26 -0.03 3.58 -0.74
C GLY A 26 0.42 3.31 0.68
N VAL A 27 0.30 2.07 1.11
CA VAL A 27 0.74 1.63 2.44
C VAL A 27 2.11 1.00 2.33
N VAL A 28 3.05 1.45 3.15
CA VAL A 28 4.42 0.93 3.14
C VAL A 28 4.49 -0.39 3.90
N LEU A 29 5.01 -1.42 3.25
CA LEU A 29 5.23 -2.75 3.85
C LEU A 29 6.69 -3.03 4.17
N SER A 30 7.62 -2.46 3.43
CA SER A 30 9.05 -2.70 3.65
C SER A 30 9.49 -2.11 4.99
N PRO A 31 10.55 -2.68 5.60
CA PRO A 31 11.05 -2.18 6.88
C PRO A 31 11.45 -0.70 6.82
N THR A 32 11.21 0.01 7.92
CA THR A 32 11.52 1.45 8.02
C THR A 32 12.99 1.76 7.81
N ASN A 33 13.87 0.89 8.27
CA ASN A 33 15.31 1.12 8.27
C ASN A 33 16.04 0.53 7.06
N MET A 34 15.35 0.37 5.94
CA MET A 34 16.00 -0.09 4.71
C MET A 34 16.94 0.98 4.18
N PRO A 35 18.21 0.63 3.88
CA PRO A 35 19.19 1.62 3.43
C PRO A 35 19.06 1.98 1.94
N TRP A 36 18.10 1.40 1.25
CA TRP A 36 17.92 1.58 -0.18
C TRP A 36 16.89 2.65 -0.50
N SER A 37 16.95 3.17 -1.73
CA SER A 37 16.04 4.21 -2.20
C SER A 37 14.75 3.65 -2.78
N VAL A 38 14.37 2.43 -2.40
CA VAL A 38 13.13 1.81 -2.84
C VAL A 38 12.31 1.36 -1.64
N ALA A 39 10.99 1.26 -1.83
CA ALA A 39 10.07 0.78 -0.82
C ALA A 39 9.01 -0.11 -1.47
N THR A 40 8.59 -1.14 -0.74
CA THR A 40 7.46 -1.97 -1.17
C THR A 40 6.18 -1.36 -0.63
N ILE A 41 5.23 -1.11 -1.51
CA ILE A 41 3.96 -0.51 -1.12
C ILE A 41 2.78 -1.34 -1.61
N VAL A 42 1.66 -1.18 -0.92
CA VAL A 42 0.36 -1.68 -1.35
C VAL A 42 -0.46 -0.48 -1.80
N PRO A 43 -0.78 -0.38 -3.10
CA PRO A 43 -1.64 0.69 -3.59
C PRO A 43 -3.05 0.55 -3.03
N THR A 44 -3.79 1.64 -3.04
CA THR A 44 -5.15 1.68 -2.52
C THR A 44 -6.12 2.19 -3.56
N SER A 45 -7.41 1.93 -3.35
CA SER A 45 -8.48 2.48 -4.18
C SER A 45 -9.76 2.61 -3.37
N THR A 46 -10.50 3.69 -3.58
CA THR A 46 -11.80 3.86 -2.95
C THR A 46 -12.93 3.24 -3.78
N SER A 47 -12.64 2.79 -5.00
CA SER A 47 -13.64 2.31 -5.93
C SER A 47 -13.38 0.90 -6.48
N ALA A 48 -12.25 0.28 -6.12
CA ALA A 48 -11.90 -1.05 -6.63
C ALA A 48 -12.82 -2.13 -6.07
N GLN A 49 -12.95 -3.21 -6.83
CA GLN A 49 -13.71 -4.38 -6.40
C GLN A 49 -13.02 -5.06 -5.22
N ARG A 50 -13.81 -5.45 -4.22
CA ARG A 50 -13.33 -6.18 -3.04
C ARG A 50 -13.02 -7.64 -3.40
N ALA A 51 -12.07 -8.23 -2.68
CA ALA A 51 -11.70 -9.63 -2.83
C ALA A 51 -11.09 -10.14 -1.52
N ILE A 52 -10.88 -11.45 -1.41
CA ILE A 52 -10.34 -12.08 -0.19
C ILE A 52 -9.02 -11.45 0.23
N PHE A 53 -8.13 -11.18 -0.73
CA PHE A 53 -6.83 -10.58 -0.46
C PHE A 53 -6.82 -9.06 -0.68
N ARG A 54 -7.98 -8.42 -0.63
CA ARG A 54 -8.13 -6.95 -0.71
C ARG A 54 -8.86 -6.44 0.51
N PRO A 55 -8.20 -6.36 1.68
CA PRO A 55 -8.87 -5.87 2.88
C PRO A 55 -9.35 -4.43 2.70
N VAL A 56 -10.43 -4.11 3.41
CA VAL A 56 -11.02 -2.78 3.38
C VAL A 56 -10.78 -2.14 4.73
N LEU A 57 -10.13 -1.00 4.73
CA LEU A 57 -9.79 -0.25 5.94
C LEU A 57 -10.20 1.22 5.79
N GLU A 58 -10.40 1.90 6.90
CA GLU A 58 -10.57 3.34 6.89
C GLU A 58 -9.19 4.00 6.84
N ILE A 59 -8.94 4.78 5.79
CA ILE A 59 -7.69 5.52 5.61
C ILE A 59 -8.05 6.99 5.38
N ALA A 60 -7.45 7.87 6.18
CA ALA A 60 -7.70 9.31 6.12
C ALA A 60 -9.21 9.63 6.15
N GLY A 61 -9.96 8.90 6.97
CA GLY A 61 -11.40 9.10 7.14
C GLY A 61 -12.27 8.49 6.05
N GLN A 62 -11.71 7.69 5.15
CA GLN A 62 -12.45 7.14 4.02
C GLN A 62 -12.27 5.63 3.92
N GLU A 63 -13.36 4.91 3.65
CA GLU A 63 -13.31 3.47 3.40
C GLU A 63 -12.51 3.19 2.13
N THR A 64 -11.47 2.37 2.24
CA THR A 64 -10.46 2.21 1.20
C THR A 64 -10.12 0.74 1.04
N VAL A 65 -10.02 0.29 -0.21
CA VAL A 65 -9.63 -1.08 -0.57
C VAL A 65 -8.10 -1.12 -0.73
N LEU A 66 -7.46 -2.04 -0.03
CA LEU A 66 -6.02 -2.27 -0.14
C LEU A 66 -5.76 -3.30 -1.23
N LEU A 67 -5.07 -2.90 -2.29
CA LEU A 67 -4.88 -3.71 -3.48
C LEU A 67 -3.64 -4.59 -3.35
N VAL A 68 -3.72 -5.61 -2.50
CA VAL A 68 -2.60 -6.51 -2.22
C VAL A 68 -2.09 -7.19 -3.48
N ASP A 69 -2.98 -7.53 -4.41
CA ASP A 69 -2.60 -8.13 -5.69
C ASP A 69 -1.87 -7.16 -6.63
N GLN A 70 -1.79 -5.89 -6.25
CA GLN A 70 -1.05 -4.84 -6.98
C GLN A 70 0.17 -4.36 -6.20
N LEU A 71 0.58 -5.08 -5.16
CA LEU A 71 1.74 -4.67 -4.37
C LEU A 71 2.97 -4.57 -5.27
N ARG A 72 3.82 -3.58 -5.01
CA ARG A 72 4.95 -3.31 -5.90
C ARG A 72 6.05 -2.55 -5.19
N VAL A 73 7.24 -2.62 -5.76
CA VAL A 73 8.39 -1.81 -5.33
C VAL A 73 8.38 -0.51 -6.11
N ILE A 74 8.56 0.60 -5.43
CA ILE A 74 8.69 1.92 -6.06
C ILE A 74 9.96 2.60 -5.57
N ASP A 75 10.49 3.51 -6.36
CA ASP A 75 11.52 4.44 -5.91
C ASP A 75 10.90 5.40 -4.89
N THR A 76 11.62 5.71 -3.82
CA THR A 76 11.12 6.63 -2.79
C THR A 76 10.88 8.04 -3.31
N ASP A 77 11.44 8.39 -4.46
CA ASP A 77 11.15 9.68 -5.12
C ASP A 77 9.68 9.80 -5.56
N TYR A 78 8.98 8.68 -5.72
CA TYR A 78 7.55 8.70 -6.04
C TYR A 78 6.65 8.90 -4.82
N VAL A 79 7.22 8.92 -3.63
CA VAL A 79 6.49 9.21 -2.39
C VAL A 79 6.42 10.72 -2.22
N VAL A 80 5.21 11.25 -2.05
CA VAL A 80 4.98 12.70 -2.03
C VAL A 80 4.62 13.14 -0.62
N GLY A 81 5.53 13.92 0.00
CA GLY A 81 5.26 14.57 1.29
C GLY A 81 5.30 13.63 2.49
N GLU A 82 4.65 14.06 3.55
CA GLU A 82 4.58 13.34 4.82
C GLU A 82 3.47 12.29 4.80
N PRO A 83 3.49 11.33 5.74
CA PRO A 83 2.39 10.37 5.87
C PRO A 83 1.05 11.08 6.06
N VAL A 84 0.01 10.55 5.42
CA VAL A 84 -1.36 11.05 5.59
C VAL A 84 -2.11 10.26 6.65
N ASP A 85 -1.64 9.07 6.99
CA ASP A 85 -2.25 8.20 7.99
C ASP A 85 -1.25 7.13 8.41
N PHE A 86 -1.60 6.40 9.47
CA PHE A 86 -0.85 5.24 9.95
C PHE A 86 -1.84 4.12 10.22
N LEU A 87 -1.52 2.90 9.79
CA LEU A 87 -2.35 1.75 10.14
C LEU A 87 -2.19 1.43 11.63
N LEU A 88 -3.32 1.16 12.28
CA LEU A 88 -3.31 0.59 13.63
C LEU A 88 -2.76 -0.83 13.57
N ARG A 89 -2.31 -1.34 14.71
CA ARG A 89 -1.69 -2.66 14.80
C ARG A 89 -2.55 -3.75 14.18
N ASP A 90 -3.83 -3.79 14.53
CA ASP A 90 -4.74 -4.83 14.03
C ASP A 90 -4.94 -4.72 12.51
N ASP A 91 -4.97 -3.51 11.98
CA ASP A 91 -5.12 -3.28 10.54
C ASP A 91 -3.86 -3.71 9.79
N LEU A 92 -2.69 -3.41 10.35
CA LEU A 92 -1.42 -3.86 9.76
C LEU A 92 -1.32 -5.38 9.79
N ASP A 93 -1.73 -6.02 10.89
CA ASP A 93 -1.76 -7.48 10.99
C ASP A 93 -2.69 -8.08 9.94
N ALA A 94 -3.86 -7.48 9.72
CA ALA A 94 -4.81 -7.95 8.70
C ALA A 94 -4.21 -7.81 7.29
N LEU A 95 -3.52 -6.70 7.02
CA LEU A 95 -2.84 -6.50 5.76
C LEU A 95 -1.74 -7.53 5.54
N GLU A 96 -0.94 -7.80 6.58
CA GLU A 96 0.13 -8.81 6.50
C GLU A 96 -0.43 -10.19 6.19
N ARG A 97 -1.53 -10.59 6.83
CA ARG A 97 -2.18 -11.87 6.54
C ARG A 97 -2.67 -11.95 5.09
N ALA A 98 -3.22 -10.87 4.58
CA ALA A 98 -3.66 -10.83 3.18
C ALA A 98 -2.49 -10.96 2.21
N VAL A 99 -1.36 -10.32 2.51
CA VAL A 99 -0.12 -10.43 1.71
C VAL A 99 0.40 -11.86 1.72
N GLN A 100 0.49 -12.48 2.89
CA GLN A 100 0.93 -13.86 3.02
C GLN A 100 0.04 -14.81 2.23
N SER A 101 -1.27 -14.64 2.33
CA SER A 101 -2.24 -15.45 1.61
C SER A 101 -2.10 -15.28 0.09
N TYR A 102 -1.97 -14.04 -0.36
CA TYR A 102 -1.81 -13.74 -1.80
C TYR A 102 -0.51 -14.31 -2.36
N LEU A 103 0.57 -14.22 -1.60
CA LEU A 103 1.87 -14.73 -2.03
C LEU A 103 2.05 -16.23 -1.83
N GLY A 104 1.09 -16.89 -1.18
CA GLY A 104 1.16 -18.33 -0.94
C GLY A 104 2.21 -18.73 0.10
N ILE A 105 2.54 -17.84 1.05
CA ILE A 105 3.58 -18.09 2.05
C ILE A 105 3.05 -18.89 3.25
N ILE A 106 1.75 -18.93 3.41
CA ILE A 106 1.10 -19.68 4.49
C ILE A 106 0.32 -20.84 3.95
#